data_deffd4895d7cae625481f6e1f62c8dc3
#
_entry.id   deffd4895d7cae625481f6e1f62c8dc3
#
_cell.length_a   1.000
_cell.length_b   1.000
_cell.length_c   1.000
_cell.angle_alpha   90.00
_cell.angle_beta   90.00
_cell.angle_gamma   90.00
#
_symmetry.space_group_name_H-M   'P 1'
#
loop_
_entity.id
_entity.type
_entity.pdbx_description
1 polymer ?
#
loop_
_entity_poly.entity_id
_entity_poly.type
_entity_poly.pdbx_seq_one_letter_code
_entity_poly.pdbx_strand_id
1 'polypeptide(L)'
;MKTVSSPVARNPWFWLLLYLTLFALLPWQPEGPFDARDWSRIDGVSVTMPWWQFLVEPITALGHVITGAPDFRQAAASIAAWVMVVVGVWVYLRRADLSWWRRGVWAGLAALFGVWLLPAYMLLFSHIHFPGWQLETDTKRWLVADLQSHTLGSHDALVRAEDSLQWHLNRGYNVVALTEHDDATGAFYGEKLSTETGGPLIIPGIEVATEHNGFLLAVGLKGTQLPPPRERGESGYSARFIKAIKAQHQGSAIIALAWRLEPEDVESLARAGVDAFEVINVGHPDIPDTVRETMLRLEREGRIRLVSSTDWHGWSGSTRGWTLITPASDGASREQQVDHIMALLRGGQRDQIVPVVAGYQGEVPGWRLLLAPLVELARYGAELSPLRLLGWWLWAILLWLMLRRLRARGYEAGPLIWNGMLLLAGAVLLWQGIDIYRIRPEGDVVLSDVTEELGLMAMQAAVPLLFVALWWGRMSLRRHDG
;
A
#
# COMPACT_ATOMS: atom_id res chain seq x y z
N MET A 1 37.32 -36.52 9.61
CA MET A 1 36.61 -36.32 8.36
C MET A 1 36.20 -34.85 8.25
N LYS A 2 36.89 -34.02 7.49
CA LYS A 2 36.42 -32.67 7.15
C LYS A 2 35.27 -32.84 6.15
N THR A 3 34.04 -32.67 6.59
CA THR A 3 32.89 -32.61 5.70
C THR A 3 33.09 -31.42 4.77
N VAL A 4 33.41 -31.69 3.52
CA VAL A 4 33.46 -30.71 2.45
C VAL A 4 32.00 -30.27 2.19
N SER A 5 31.50 -29.35 2.99
CA SER A 5 30.19 -28.70 2.67
C SER A 5 30.35 -28.02 1.32
N SER A 6 29.54 -28.41 0.34
CA SER A 6 29.58 -27.83 -1.00
C SER A 6 29.41 -26.31 -0.91
N PRO A 7 30.14 -25.52 -1.69
CA PRO A 7 30.02 -24.05 -1.67
C PRO A 7 28.60 -23.55 -2.01
N VAL A 8 27.80 -24.38 -2.68
CA VAL A 8 26.38 -24.11 -2.99
C VAL A 8 25.51 -24.09 -1.72
N ALA A 9 25.73 -25.05 -0.81
CA ALA A 9 24.95 -25.14 0.43
C ALA A 9 25.19 -23.99 1.42
N ARG A 10 26.24 -23.19 1.22
CA ARG A 10 26.54 -22.02 2.04
C ARG A 10 25.96 -20.71 1.48
N ASN A 11 25.30 -20.75 0.31
CA ASN A 11 24.76 -19.56 -0.33
C ASN A 11 23.29 -19.35 0.11
N PRO A 12 22.93 -18.30 0.85
CA PRO A 12 21.55 -18.04 1.27
C PRO A 12 20.59 -17.84 0.09
N TRP A 13 21.06 -17.29 -1.03
CA TRP A 13 20.26 -17.12 -2.24
C TRP A 13 19.80 -18.45 -2.85
N PHE A 14 20.63 -19.51 -2.75
CA PHE A 14 20.25 -20.82 -3.20
C PHE A 14 19.06 -21.36 -2.39
N TRP A 15 19.08 -21.19 -1.07
CA TRP A 15 18.00 -21.63 -0.21
C TRP A 15 16.72 -20.82 -0.43
N LEU A 16 16.84 -19.49 -0.63
CA LEU A 16 15.69 -18.66 -0.99
C LEU A 16 15.05 -19.11 -2.30
N LEU A 17 15.86 -19.31 -3.36
CA LEU A 17 15.35 -19.78 -4.65
C LEU A 17 14.73 -21.17 -4.56
N LEU A 18 15.35 -22.08 -3.82
CA LEU A 18 14.80 -23.42 -3.59
C LEU A 18 13.45 -23.32 -2.87
N TYR A 19 13.37 -22.49 -1.83
CA TYR A 19 12.15 -22.24 -1.09
C TYR A 19 11.04 -21.71 -2.01
N LEU A 20 11.29 -20.64 -2.74
CA LEU A 20 10.32 -20.06 -3.68
C LEU A 20 9.90 -21.08 -4.75
N THR A 21 10.86 -21.84 -5.30
CA THR A 21 10.56 -22.87 -6.32
C THR A 21 9.68 -23.99 -5.76
N LEU A 22 9.96 -24.46 -4.55
CA LEU A 22 9.14 -25.49 -3.91
C LEU A 22 7.70 -25.02 -3.68
N PHE A 23 7.53 -23.79 -3.21
CA PHE A 23 6.19 -23.23 -2.99
C PHE A 23 5.46 -22.93 -4.32
N ALA A 24 6.17 -22.47 -5.36
CA ALA A 24 5.59 -22.26 -6.68
C ALA A 24 5.11 -23.55 -7.37
N LEU A 25 5.59 -24.73 -6.92
CA LEU A 25 5.13 -26.03 -7.40
C LEU A 25 3.88 -26.54 -6.65
N LEU A 26 3.50 -25.92 -5.54
CA LEU A 26 2.28 -26.28 -4.85
C LEU A 26 1.06 -25.84 -5.69
N PRO A 27 -0.02 -26.64 -5.70
CA PRO A 27 -1.24 -26.28 -6.39
C PRO A 27 -1.98 -25.18 -5.61
N TRP A 28 -1.39 -23.98 -5.60
CA TRP A 28 -2.03 -22.80 -5.03
C TRP A 28 -2.92 -22.19 -6.09
N GLN A 29 -4.19 -22.09 -5.81
CA GLN A 29 -5.08 -21.33 -6.67
C GLN A 29 -4.92 -19.85 -6.33
N PRO A 30 -4.68 -18.96 -7.33
CA PRO A 30 -4.76 -17.54 -7.10
C PRO A 30 -6.10 -17.22 -6.44
N GLU A 31 -6.05 -16.56 -5.31
CA GLU A 31 -7.24 -16.22 -4.57
C GLU A 31 -7.97 -15.08 -5.28
N GLY A 32 -9.08 -15.37 -5.93
CA GLY A 32 -10.01 -14.40 -6.47
C GLY A 32 -9.85 -14.04 -7.94
N PRO A 33 -10.54 -13.01 -8.44
CA PRO A 33 -11.31 -12.01 -7.66
C PRO A 33 -12.62 -12.59 -7.11
N PHE A 34 -12.92 -12.22 -5.88
CA PHE A 34 -14.15 -12.61 -5.21
C PHE A 34 -15.04 -11.40 -4.96
N ASP A 35 -16.35 -11.59 -5.04
CA ASP A 35 -17.32 -10.68 -4.45
C ASP A 35 -17.15 -10.71 -2.93
N ALA A 36 -16.80 -9.57 -2.35
CA ALA A 36 -16.54 -9.48 -0.93
C ALA A 36 -17.79 -9.71 -0.06
N ARG A 37 -18.97 -9.81 -0.64
CA ARG A 37 -20.25 -10.05 0.06
C ARG A 37 -20.45 -11.52 0.44
N ASP A 38 -20.06 -12.44 -0.44
CA ASP A 38 -20.36 -13.87 -0.30
C ASP A 38 -19.19 -14.79 -0.71
N TRP A 39 -18.05 -14.22 -1.06
CA TRP A 39 -16.85 -14.93 -1.52
C TRP A 39 -17.06 -15.74 -2.79
N SER A 40 -18.10 -15.45 -3.56
CA SER A 40 -18.28 -16.04 -4.89
C SER A 40 -17.28 -15.47 -5.90
N ARG A 41 -16.87 -16.28 -6.86
CA ARG A 41 -16.03 -15.80 -7.98
C ARG A 41 -16.86 -14.93 -8.90
N ILE A 42 -16.25 -13.87 -9.42
CA ILE A 42 -16.90 -12.94 -10.33
C ILE A 42 -16.57 -13.35 -11.77
N ASP A 43 -17.60 -13.71 -12.55
CA ASP A 43 -17.44 -14.14 -13.93
C ASP A 43 -16.98 -12.97 -14.83
N GLY A 44 -16.03 -13.28 -15.71
CA GLY A 44 -15.49 -12.30 -16.67
C GLY A 44 -14.57 -11.26 -16.05
N VAL A 45 -14.13 -11.48 -14.82
CA VAL A 45 -13.14 -10.65 -14.12
C VAL A 45 -11.94 -11.49 -13.75
N SER A 46 -10.73 -10.96 -13.88
CA SER A 46 -9.50 -11.64 -13.52
C SER A 46 -8.51 -10.68 -12.87
N VAL A 47 -7.70 -11.24 -11.96
CA VAL A 47 -6.57 -10.52 -11.39
C VAL A 47 -5.31 -10.92 -12.15
N THR A 48 -4.64 -9.93 -12.72
CA THR A 48 -3.47 -10.16 -13.57
C THR A 48 -2.29 -9.31 -13.12
N MET A 49 -1.13 -9.61 -13.70
CA MET A 49 0.05 -8.75 -13.64
C MET A 49 0.60 -8.58 -15.04
N PRO A 50 1.14 -7.39 -15.40
CA PRO A 50 1.79 -7.20 -16.69
C PRO A 50 2.89 -8.24 -16.90
N TRP A 51 3.00 -8.80 -18.11
CA TRP A 51 3.96 -9.87 -18.43
C TRP A 51 5.42 -9.50 -18.07
N TRP A 52 5.80 -8.23 -18.24
CA TRP A 52 7.14 -7.73 -17.97
C TRP A 52 7.47 -7.58 -16.46
N GLN A 53 6.50 -7.84 -15.57
CA GLN A 53 6.71 -7.89 -14.12
C GLN A 53 7.91 -8.79 -13.75
N PHE A 54 8.14 -9.89 -14.49
CA PHE A 54 9.24 -10.81 -14.21
C PHE A 54 10.61 -10.12 -14.20
N LEU A 55 10.80 -9.03 -14.95
CA LEU A 55 12.06 -8.27 -14.97
C LEU A 55 12.33 -7.55 -13.66
N VAL A 56 11.29 -7.12 -12.96
CA VAL A 56 11.40 -6.37 -11.71
C VAL A 56 10.92 -7.16 -10.49
N GLU A 57 10.54 -8.42 -10.68
CA GLU A 57 9.95 -9.26 -9.65
C GLU A 57 10.75 -9.30 -8.35
N PRO A 58 12.08 -9.54 -8.33
CA PRO A 58 12.85 -9.53 -7.08
C PRO A 58 12.91 -8.15 -6.40
N ILE A 59 12.74 -7.07 -7.16
CA ILE A 59 12.71 -5.71 -6.62
C ILE A 59 11.36 -5.45 -5.93
N THR A 60 10.26 -5.89 -6.53
CA THR A 60 8.89 -5.67 -6.02
C THR A 60 8.44 -6.73 -5.01
N ALA A 61 9.16 -7.84 -4.91
CA ALA A 61 8.78 -9.01 -4.12
C ALA A 61 8.46 -8.70 -2.65
N LEU A 62 9.30 -7.91 -1.98
CA LEU A 62 9.08 -7.57 -0.58
C LEU A 62 7.77 -6.78 -0.40
N GLY A 63 7.44 -5.89 -1.35
CA GLY A 63 6.16 -5.21 -1.39
C GLY A 63 5.00 -6.21 -1.49
N HIS A 64 5.07 -7.16 -2.42
CA HIS A 64 4.04 -8.21 -2.57
C HIS A 64 3.94 -9.14 -1.36
N VAL A 65 5.07 -9.45 -0.71
CA VAL A 65 5.10 -10.23 0.54
C VAL A 65 4.33 -9.50 1.64
N ILE A 66 4.59 -8.21 1.82
CA ILE A 66 3.97 -7.39 2.87
C ILE A 66 2.50 -7.14 2.55
N THR A 67 2.20 -6.55 1.39
CA THR A 67 0.85 -6.09 1.06
C THR A 67 -0.11 -7.22 0.68
N GLY A 68 0.41 -8.40 0.40
CA GLY A 68 -0.40 -9.60 0.23
C GLY A 68 -0.79 -10.28 1.54
N ALA A 69 -0.23 -9.87 2.67
CA ALA A 69 -0.63 -10.40 3.97
C ALA A 69 -2.07 -9.98 4.30
N PRO A 70 -2.82 -10.78 5.07
CA PRO A 70 -4.17 -10.41 5.52
C PRO A 70 -4.20 -9.10 6.31
N ASP A 71 -3.17 -8.81 7.07
CA ASP A 71 -2.89 -7.53 7.70
C ASP A 71 -1.45 -7.11 7.36
N PHE A 72 -1.33 -6.19 6.41
CA PHE A 72 -0.01 -5.75 5.93
C PHE A 72 0.77 -4.95 6.98
N ARG A 73 0.10 -4.22 7.88
CA ARG A 73 0.76 -3.42 8.94
C ARG A 73 1.47 -4.33 9.93
N GLN A 74 0.76 -5.38 10.38
CA GLN A 74 1.33 -6.37 11.28
C GLN A 74 2.43 -7.17 10.60
N ALA A 75 2.26 -7.54 9.33
CA ALA A 75 3.29 -8.22 8.54
C ALA A 75 4.55 -7.35 8.40
N ALA A 76 4.40 -6.06 8.08
CA ALA A 76 5.51 -5.13 7.98
C ALA A 76 6.25 -4.97 9.32
N ALA A 77 5.52 -4.81 10.43
CA ALA A 77 6.09 -4.71 11.76
C ALA A 77 6.86 -5.98 12.16
N SER A 78 6.30 -7.16 11.87
CA SER A 78 6.97 -8.44 12.12
C SER A 78 8.23 -8.60 11.28
N ILE A 79 8.18 -8.28 9.98
CA ILE A 79 9.34 -8.33 9.09
C ILE A 79 10.43 -7.36 9.57
N ALA A 80 10.07 -6.14 9.98
CA ALA A 80 11.01 -5.17 10.54
C ALA A 80 11.70 -5.71 11.82
N ALA A 81 10.92 -6.32 12.73
CA ALA A 81 11.46 -6.94 13.93
C ALA A 81 12.45 -8.08 13.60
N TRP A 82 12.11 -8.92 12.64
CA TRP A 82 13.02 -10.00 12.19
C TRP A 82 14.27 -9.47 11.52
N VAL A 83 14.16 -8.42 10.70
CA VAL A 83 15.34 -7.74 10.11
C VAL A 83 16.27 -7.24 11.22
N MET A 84 15.72 -6.58 12.25
CA MET A 84 16.52 -6.14 13.41
C MET A 84 17.26 -7.29 14.09
N VAL A 85 16.53 -8.37 14.39
CA VAL A 85 17.11 -9.54 15.07
C VAL A 85 18.21 -10.19 14.21
N VAL A 86 17.89 -10.47 12.94
CA VAL A 86 18.83 -11.17 12.04
C VAL A 86 20.08 -10.33 11.77
N VAL A 87 19.92 -9.03 11.48
CA VAL A 87 21.03 -8.12 11.23
C VAL A 87 21.86 -7.94 12.52
N GLY A 88 21.20 -7.73 13.65
CA GLY A 88 21.87 -7.58 14.95
C GLY A 88 22.69 -8.82 15.33
N VAL A 89 22.09 -10.00 15.25
CA VAL A 89 22.78 -11.27 15.54
C VAL A 89 23.93 -11.50 14.56
N TRP A 90 23.71 -11.27 13.28
CA TRP A 90 24.74 -11.45 12.25
C TRP A 90 25.95 -10.54 12.51
N VAL A 91 25.74 -9.26 12.80
CA VAL A 91 26.82 -8.31 13.11
C VAL A 91 27.52 -8.69 14.41
N TYR A 92 26.77 -9.06 15.46
CA TYR A 92 27.33 -9.51 16.73
C TYR A 92 28.27 -10.72 16.58
N LEU A 93 27.88 -11.69 15.78
CA LEU A 93 28.68 -12.88 15.53
C LEU A 93 29.91 -12.58 14.64
N ARG A 94 29.79 -11.68 13.68
CA ARG A 94 30.87 -11.31 12.75
C ARG A 94 31.95 -10.45 13.40
N ARG A 95 31.64 -9.74 14.48
CA ARG A 95 32.59 -8.88 15.22
C ARG A 95 33.22 -9.61 16.40
N ALA A 96 33.56 -10.88 16.22
CA ALA A 96 34.19 -11.69 17.26
C ALA A 96 35.57 -11.14 17.75
N ASP A 97 36.21 -10.27 17.00
CA ASP A 97 37.40 -9.50 17.30
C ASP A 97 37.19 -8.41 18.35
N LEU A 98 35.95 -7.97 18.60
CA LEU A 98 35.63 -6.92 19.56
C LEU A 98 35.19 -7.49 20.92
N SER A 99 35.29 -6.67 21.98
CA SER A 99 34.70 -6.99 23.29
C SER A 99 33.16 -7.11 23.17
N TRP A 100 32.53 -7.89 24.06
CA TRP A 100 31.10 -8.20 24.02
C TRP A 100 30.20 -6.96 23.95
N TRP A 101 30.50 -5.91 24.71
CA TRP A 101 29.72 -4.68 24.74
C TRP A 101 29.85 -3.87 23.43
N ARG A 102 31.07 -3.82 22.82
CA ARG A 102 31.29 -3.19 21.53
C ARG A 102 30.57 -3.94 20.42
N ARG A 103 30.51 -5.28 20.46
CA ARG A 103 29.69 -6.09 19.57
C ARG A 103 28.21 -5.72 19.69
N GLY A 104 27.72 -5.57 20.95
CA GLY A 104 26.34 -5.15 21.21
C GLY A 104 26.01 -3.79 20.62
N VAL A 105 26.91 -2.80 20.79
CA VAL A 105 26.73 -1.46 20.18
C VAL A 105 26.67 -1.54 18.66
N TRP A 106 27.62 -2.24 18.01
CA TRP A 106 27.62 -2.38 16.56
C TRP A 106 26.41 -3.16 16.04
N ALA A 107 25.98 -4.19 16.74
CA ALA A 107 24.78 -4.94 16.42
C ALA A 107 23.52 -4.07 16.52
N GLY A 108 23.40 -3.27 17.58
CA GLY A 108 22.29 -2.34 17.78
C GLY A 108 22.24 -1.26 16.70
N LEU A 109 23.38 -0.64 16.37
CA LEU A 109 23.46 0.35 15.28
C LEU A 109 23.07 -0.26 13.92
N ALA A 110 23.60 -1.46 13.61
CA ALA A 110 23.28 -2.13 12.36
C ALA A 110 21.79 -2.52 12.28
N ALA A 111 21.20 -2.98 13.38
CA ALA A 111 19.79 -3.26 13.48
C ALA A 111 18.94 -1.99 13.26
N LEU A 112 19.29 -0.89 13.91
CA LEU A 112 18.64 0.41 13.76
C LEU A 112 18.70 0.91 12.31
N PHE A 113 19.88 0.87 11.67
CA PHE A 113 20.01 1.25 10.27
C PHE A 113 19.27 0.29 9.32
N GLY A 114 19.24 -1.01 9.64
CA GLY A 114 18.52 -2.02 8.87
C GLY A 114 17.01 -1.75 8.81
N VAL A 115 16.44 -1.24 9.91
CA VAL A 115 15.00 -0.89 9.96
C VAL A 115 14.65 0.22 8.98
N TRP A 116 15.51 1.22 8.78
CA TRP A 116 15.26 2.32 7.84
C TRP A 116 15.22 1.88 6.36
N LEU A 117 15.76 0.69 6.05
CA LEU A 117 15.67 0.14 4.70
C LEU A 117 14.22 -0.18 4.31
N LEU A 118 13.37 -0.56 5.27
CA LEU A 118 11.98 -0.92 4.98
C LEU A 118 11.13 0.30 4.61
N PRO A 119 11.03 1.38 5.40
CA PRO A 119 10.28 2.57 5.00
C PRO A 119 10.85 3.21 3.73
N ALA A 120 12.18 3.27 3.56
CA ALA A 120 12.78 3.75 2.31
C ALA A 120 12.38 2.89 1.10
N TYR A 121 12.34 1.57 1.26
CA TYR A 121 11.85 0.67 0.23
C TYR A 121 10.36 0.90 -0.07
N MET A 122 9.52 1.06 0.95
CA MET A 122 8.08 1.30 0.76
C MET A 122 7.84 2.64 0.05
N LEU A 123 8.56 3.70 0.41
CA LEU A 123 8.50 5.01 -0.24
C LEU A 123 9.01 4.99 -1.69
N LEU A 124 9.84 4.03 -2.07
CA LEU A 124 10.27 3.89 -3.47
C LEU A 124 9.06 3.68 -4.42
N PHE A 125 8.00 3.06 -3.93
CA PHE A 125 6.78 2.82 -4.72
C PHE A 125 5.91 4.06 -4.92
N SER A 126 6.09 5.11 -4.13
CA SER A 126 5.41 6.39 -4.36
C SER A 126 6.05 7.18 -5.51
N HIS A 127 7.33 6.94 -5.81
CA HIS A 127 8.08 7.62 -6.87
C HIS A 127 8.30 6.77 -8.12
N ILE A 128 8.44 5.45 -7.96
CA ILE A 128 8.66 4.52 -9.08
C ILE A 128 7.42 3.63 -9.22
N HIS A 129 6.69 3.84 -10.29
CA HIS A 129 5.43 3.16 -10.57
C HIS A 129 5.68 1.74 -11.11
N PHE A 130 6.21 0.87 -10.23
CA PHE A 130 6.36 -0.54 -10.55
C PHE A 130 5.00 -1.17 -10.86
N PRO A 131 4.96 -2.19 -11.72
CA PRO A 131 3.75 -2.94 -11.96
C PRO A 131 3.26 -3.63 -10.68
N GLY A 132 1.96 -3.82 -10.60
CA GLY A 132 1.30 -4.51 -9.50
C GLY A 132 0.10 -5.30 -10.01
N TRP A 133 -0.65 -5.87 -9.09
CA TRP A 133 -1.92 -6.52 -9.40
C TRP A 133 -2.88 -5.53 -10.06
N GLN A 134 -3.52 -5.99 -11.14
CA GLN A 134 -4.53 -5.25 -11.91
C GLN A 134 -5.79 -6.09 -11.97
N LEU A 135 -6.93 -5.44 -11.92
CA LEU A 135 -8.20 -6.08 -12.19
C LEU A 135 -8.52 -5.89 -13.69
N GLU A 136 -8.54 -6.98 -14.43
CA GLU A 136 -8.96 -6.99 -15.83
C GLU A 136 -10.44 -7.37 -15.94
N THR A 137 -11.19 -6.55 -16.65
CA THR A 137 -12.63 -6.73 -16.86
C THR A 137 -13.08 -6.15 -18.20
N ASP A 138 -14.28 -6.49 -18.64
CA ASP A 138 -14.90 -5.81 -19.76
C ASP A 138 -15.28 -4.37 -19.37
N THR A 139 -14.58 -3.40 -19.93
CA THR A 139 -14.77 -1.96 -19.64
C THR A 139 -16.12 -1.41 -20.09
N LYS A 140 -16.84 -2.11 -20.98
CA LYS A 140 -18.22 -1.77 -21.32
C LYS A 140 -19.21 -2.17 -20.24
N ARG A 141 -18.85 -3.17 -19.45
CA ARG A 141 -19.66 -3.67 -18.35
C ARG A 141 -19.31 -3.03 -17.01
N TRP A 142 -18.02 -2.77 -16.78
CA TRP A 142 -17.52 -2.35 -15.49
C TRP A 142 -16.47 -1.24 -15.55
N LEU A 143 -16.62 -0.27 -14.68
CA LEU A 143 -15.54 0.60 -14.23
C LEU A 143 -14.90 -0.01 -13.01
N VAL A 144 -13.59 0.07 -12.93
CA VAL A 144 -12.81 -0.33 -11.75
C VAL A 144 -12.54 0.90 -10.91
N ALA A 145 -13.09 0.96 -9.71
CA ALA A 145 -13.02 2.11 -8.84
C ALA A 145 -12.21 1.83 -7.57
N ASP A 146 -11.47 2.84 -7.13
CA ASP A 146 -11.01 3.02 -5.76
C ASP A 146 -11.77 4.20 -5.15
N LEU A 147 -12.50 3.96 -4.08
CA LEU A 147 -13.38 4.98 -3.50
C LEU A 147 -12.81 5.64 -2.24
N GLN A 148 -11.55 5.31 -1.89
CA GLN A 148 -10.78 5.97 -0.85
C GLN A 148 -9.29 5.92 -1.17
N SER A 149 -8.70 7.08 -1.35
CA SER A 149 -7.26 7.25 -1.57
C SER A 149 -6.83 8.65 -1.15
N HIS A 150 -5.57 8.80 -0.77
CA HIS A 150 -5.00 10.01 -0.21
C HIS A 150 -3.78 10.49 -0.99
N THR A 151 -3.51 11.79 -0.90
CA THR A 151 -2.30 12.43 -1.43
C THR A 151 -1.66 13.32 -0.37
N LEU A 152 -0.63 14.07 -0.73
CA LEU A 152 0.02 15.02 0.19
C LEU A 152 -0.93 16.09 0.76
N GLY A 153 -2.19 16.16 0.30
CA GLY A 153 -3.24 16.95 0.94
C GLY A 153 -3.67 16.39 2.30
N SER A 154 -3.43 15.10 2.55
CA SER A 154 -3.68 14.43 3.83
C SER A 154 -2.44 14.47 4.72
N HIS A 155 -2.65 14.55 6.03
CA HIS A 155 -1.57 14.66 7.02
C HIS A 155 -0.69 13.41 7.17
N ASP A 156 -1.10 12.28 6.64
CA ASP A 156 -0.43 10.98 6.77
C ASP A 156 -0.13 10.29 5.42
N ALA A 157 -0.44 10.96 4.30
CA ALA A 157 -0.08 10.49 2.98
C ALA A 157 1.24 11.11 2.51
N LEU A 158 2.05 10.33 1.77
CA LEU A 158 3.38 10.69 1.34
C LEU A 158 3.56 10.60 -0.19
N VAL A 159 2.47 10.78 -0.93
CA VAL A 159 2.44 10.68 -2.38
C VAL A 159 1.82 11.91 -3.01
N ARG A 160 2.44 12.41 -4.06
CA ARG A 160 1.91 13.50 -4.87
C ARG A 160 0.67 13.07 -5.65
N ALA A 161 -0.20 14.02 -5.99
CA ALA A 161 -1.38 13.72 -6.81
C ALA A 161 -1.00 13.09 -8.16
N GLU A 162 0.04 13.60 -8.84
CA GLU A 162 0.54 13.07 -10.11
C GLU A 162 0.94 11.59 -10.00
N ASP A 163 1.69 11.26 -8.96
CA ASP A 163 2.16 9.91 -8.71
C ASP A 163 1.01 8.98 -8.28
N SER A 164 0.03 9.52 -7.53
CA SER A 164 -1.19 8.79 -7.17
C SER A 164 -2.00 8.44 -8.40
N LEU A 165 -2.25 9.38 -9.31
CA LEU A 165 -2.97 9.13 -10.56
C LEU A 165 -2.29 8.05 -11.41
N GLN A 166 -0.97 8.13 -11.55
CA GLN A 166 -0.21 7.15 -12.32
C GLN A 166 -0.20 5.77 -11.66
N TRP A 167 -0.12 5.72 -10.32
CA TRP A 167 -0.20 4.48 -9.55
C TRP A 167 -1.54 3.76 -9.79
N HIS A 168 -2.65 4.50 -9.75
CA HIS A 168 -3.99 3.95 -9.98
C HIS A 168 -4.16 3.45 -11.42
N LEU A 169 -3.72 4.25 -12.41
CA LEU A 169 -3.76 3.82 -13.82
C LEU A 169 -2.98 2.53 -14.05
N ASN A 170 -1.78 2.41 -13.46
CA ASN A 170 -0.95 1.22 -13.59
C ASN A 170 -1.56 -0.03 -12.92
N ARG A 171 -2.65 0.12 -12.17
CA ARG A 171 -3.40 -0.97 -11.50
C ARG A 171 -4.81 -1.17 -12.04
N GLY A 172 -5.09 -0.52 -13.18
CA GLY A 172 -6.33 -0.71 -13.91
C GLY A 172 -7.54 0.04 -13.33
N TYR A 173 -7.31 0.99 -12.40
CA TYR A 173 -8.40 1.83 -11.92
C TYR A 173 -8.81 2.86 -12.99
N ASN A 174 -10.12 2.91 -13.26
CA ASN A 174 -10.72 3.91 -14.14
C ASN A 174 -11.30 5.09 -13.37
N VAL A 175 -11.64 4.86 -12.10
CA VAL A 175 -12.28 5.82 -11.20
C VAL A 175 -11.52 5.83 -9.88
N VAL A 176 -11.24 7.02 -9.35
CA VAL A 176 -10.57 7.19 -8.06
C VAL A 176 -11.25 8.32 -7.29
N ALA A 177 -11.71 8.05 -6.08
CA ALA A 177 -12.06 9.10 -5.15
C ALA A 177 -10.83 9.50 -4.35
N LEU A 178 -10.45 10.77 -4.44
CA LEU A 178 -9.45 11.36 -3.56
C LEU A 178 -10.18 11.94 -2.36
N THR A 179 -9.90 11.38 -1.18
CA THR A 179 -10.64 11.62 0.07
C THR A 179 -9.70 12.14 1.14
N GLU A 180 -9.12 13.30 0.89
CA GLU A 180 -8.15 13.90 1.80
C GLU A 180 -8.74 14.12 3.20
N HIS A 181 -7.90 14.03 4.23
CA HIS A 181 -8.32 14.30 5.60
C HIS A 181 -8.63 15.78 5.82
N ASP A 182 -9.84 16.07 6.29
CA ASP A 182 -10.30 17.39 6.77
C ASP A 182 -10.24 18.55 5.77
N ASP A 183 -9.64 18.39 4.58
CA ASP A 183 -9.56 19.40 3.51
C ASP A 183 -9.72 18.76 2.13
N ALA A 184 -10.64 19.25 1.32
CA ALA A 184 -10.89 18.73 -0.02
C ALA A 184 -10.04 19.40 -1.13
N THR A 185 -9.19 20.37 -0.82
CA THR A 185 -8.43 21.14 -1.81
C THR A 185 -7.53 20.22 -2.66
N GLY A 186 -6.83 19.28 -2.03
CA GLY A 186 -6.01 18.28 -2.72
C GLY A 186 -6.80 17.40 -3.70
N ALA A 187 -8.02 17.03 -3.32
CA ALA A 187 -8.91 16.24 -4.17
C ALA A 187 -9.35 17.00 -5.44
N PHE A 188 -9.69 18.28 -5.33
CA PHE A 188 -10.01 19.12 -6.49
C PHE A 188 -8.80 19.41 -7.36
N TYR A 189 -7.61 19.55 -6.76
CA TYR A 189 -6.37 19.64 -7.53
C TYR A 189 -6.14 18.36 -8.36
N GLY A 190 -6.31 17.18 -7.77
CA GLY A 190 -6.22 15.91 -8.47
C GLY A 190 -7.25 15.76 -9.60
N GLU A 191 -8.49 16.23 -9.41
CA GLU A 191 -9.53 16.25 -10.46
C GLU A 191 -9.10 17.11 -11.65
N LYS A 192 -8.65 18.34 -11.40
CA LYS A 192 -8.15 19.25 -12.41
C LYS A 192 -6.99 18.62 -13.19
N LEU A 193 -5.99 18.14 -12.48
CA LEU A 193 -4.81 17.50 -13.06
C LEU A 193 -5.19 16.29 -13.95
N SER A 194 -6.06 15.42 -13.46
CA SER A 194 -6.53 14.26 -14.21
C SER A 194 -7.29 14.66 -15.47
N THR A 195 -8.07 15.73 -15.42
CA THR A 195 -8.81 16.24 -16.56
C THR A 195 -7.87 16.80 -17.63
N GLU A 196 -6.82 17.52 -17.22
CA GLU A 196 -5.81 18.10 -18.12
C GLU A 196 -4.91 17.03 -18.76
N THR A 197 -4.60 15.96 -18.04
CA THR A 197 -3.68 14.91 -18.50
C THR A 197 -4.36 13.70 -19.14
N GLY A 198 -5.69 13.62 -19.12
CA GLY A 198 -6.43 12.44 -19.59
C GLY A 198 -6.30 11.23 -18.65
N GLY A 199 -6.11 11.48 -17.36
CA GLY A 199 -6.00 10.46 -16.31
C GLY A 199 -7.32 9.76 -15.97
N PRO A 200 -7.39 8.97 -14.88
CA PRO A 200 -8.61 8.30 -14.42
C PRO A 200 -9.69 9.32 -14.07
N LEU A 201 -10.93 8.90 -13.99
CA LEU A 201 -12.01 9.76 -13.49
C LEU A 201 -11.81 10.02 -12.01
N ILE A 202 -11.46 11.24 -11.64
CA ILE A 202 -11.33 11.63 -10.23
C ILE A 202 -12.66 12.12 -9.70
N ILE A 203 -13.01 11.65 -8.51
CA ILE A 203 -14.17 12.07 -7.73
C ILE A 203 -13.64 12.79 -6.50
N PRO A 204 -13.81 14.13 -6.40
CA PRO A 204 -13.41 14.86 -5.20
C PRO A 204 -14.20 14.41 -3.97
N GLY A 205 -13.49 14.19 -2.89
CA GLY A 205 -14.06 13.75 -1.62
C GLY A 205 -13.27 14.28 -0.43
N ILE A 206 -13.71 13.89 0.73
CA ILE A 206 -13.08 14.21 2.04
C ILE A 206 -13.32 13.06 3.00
N GLU A 207 -12.35 12.84 3.87
CA GLU A 207 -12.46 11.95 5.02
C GLU A 207 -12.49 12.73 6.32
N VAL A 208 -13.44 12.41 7.20
CA VAL A 208 -13.57 13.04 8.52
C VAL A 208 -13.76 11.98 9.62
N ALA A 209 -13.14 12.22 10.78
CA ALA A 209 -13.29 11.35 11.94
C ALA A 209 -14.69 11.51 12.58
N THR A 210 -15.28 10.41 13.02
CA THR A 210 -16.60 10.37 13.70
C THR A 210 -16.46 10.35 15.23
N GLU A 211 -17.59 10.51 15.93
CA GLU A 211 -17.67 10.32 17.38
C GLU A 211 -17.50 8.87 17.83
N HIS A 212 -17.65 7.89 16.91
CA HIS A 212 -17.53 6.45 17.14
C HIS A 212 -16.11 5.91 16.89
N ASN A 213 -15.10 6.78 16.78
CA ASN A 213 -13.72 6.44 16.39
C ASN A 213 -13.58 5.78 15.00
N GLY A 214 -14.61 5.83 14.17
CA GLY A 214 -14.60 5.50 12.76
C GLY A 214 -14.45 6.74 11.90
N PHE A 215 -14.59 6.58 10.58
CA PHE A 215 -14.47 7.66 9.62
C PHE A 215 -15.65 7.68 8.64
N LEU A 216 -15.94 8.86 8.12
CA LEU A 216 -16.90 9.08 7.03
C LEU A 216 -16.19 9.71 5.84
N LEU A 217 -16.47 9.17 4.66
CA LEU A 217 -16.09 9.77 3.40
C LEU A 217 -17.30 10.49 2.82
N ALA A 218 -17.13 11.74 2.42
CA ALA A 218 -18.10 12.41 1.56
C ALA A 218 -17.49 12.49 0.16
N VAL A 219 -18.07 11.81 -0.82
CA VAL A 219 -17.56 11.72 -2.19
C VAL A 219 -18.52 12.40 -3.18
N GLY A 220 -17.98 12.94 -4.27
CA GLY A 220 -18.76 13.71 -5.25
C GLY A 220 -19.07 15.12 -4.75
N LEU A 221 -18.11 15.75 -4.06
CA LEU A 221 -18.22 17.14 -3.61
C LEU A 221 -18.30 18.09 -4.83
N LYS A 222 -19.05 19.17 -4.70
CA LYS A 222 -19.21 20.20 -5.74
C LYS A 222 -18.44 21.50 -5.42
N GLY A 223 -17.55 21.48 -4.43
CA GLY A 223 -16.72 22.60 -4.01
C GLY A 223 -16.03 22.30 -2.68
N THR A 224 -15.14 23.19 -2.28
CA THR A 224 -14.30 23.06 -1.08
C THR A 224 -14.98 23.52 0.22
N GLN A 225 -16.19 24.06 0.17
CA GLN A 225 -16.92 24.41 1.38
C GLN A 225 -17.33 23.18 2.17
N LEU A 226 -16.91 23.08 3.40
CA LEU A 226 -17.16 21.95 4.29
C LEU A 226 -17.90 22.40 5.54
N PRO A 227 -18.69 21.51 6.16
CA PRO A 227 -19.22 21.77 7.50
C PRO A 227 -18.08 21.99 8.51
N PRO A 228 -18.34 22.75 9.60
CA PRO A 228 -17.34 22.91 10.66
C PRO A 228 -16.81 21.57 11.16
N PRO A 229 -15.51 21.45 11.45
CA PRO A 229 -14.92 20.24 11.97
C PRO A 229 -15.57 19.83 13.30
N ARG A 230 -15.29 18.58 13.70
CA ARG A 230 -15.79 18.03 14.96
C ARG A 230 -15.12 18.74 16.15
N GLU A 231 -15.94 19.20 17.10
CA GLU A 231 -15.44 19.65 18.39
C GLU A 231 -15.11 18.45 19.31
N ARG A 232 -14.13 18.63 20.19
CA ARG A 232 -13.73 17.58 21.13
C ARG A 232 -14.89 17.22 22.05
N GLY A 233 -15.30 15.94 22.03
CA GLY A 233 -16.42 15.42 22.83
C GLY A 233 -17.80 15.68 22.24
N GLU A 234 -17.89 16.23 21.02
CA GLU A 234 -19.16 16.42 20.33
C GLU A 234 -19.83 15.06 20.05
N SER A 235 -21.06 14.88 20.49
CA SER A 235 -21.95 13.76 20.15
C SER A 235 -22.88 14.14 19.01
N GLY A 236 -23.18 13.19 18.11
CA GLY A 236 -24.08 13.44 16.97
C GLY A 236 -23.43 14.22 15.82
N TYR A 237 -22.10 14.35 15.83
CA TYR A 237 -21.35 14.97 14.75
C TYR A 237 -21.60 14.28 13.40
N SER A 238 -21.58 12.94 13.34
CA SER A 238 -21.80 12.19 12.11
C SER A 238 -23.14 12.54 11.46
N ALA A 239 -24.21 12.58 12.22
CA ALA A 239 -25.54 12.94 11.70
C ALA A 239 -25.59 14.41 11.22
N ARG A 240 -24.93 15.34 11.95
CA ARG A 240 -24.82 16.74 11.56
C ARG A 240 -24.01 16.89 10.28
N PHE A 241 -22.86 16.21 10.17
CA PHE A 241 -22.00 16.21 9.00
C PHE A 241 -22.73 15.68 7.77
N ILE A 242 -23.34 14.49 7.86
CA ILE A 242 -24.11 13.86 6.77
C ILE A 242 -25.20 14.81 6.26
N LYS A 243 -25.97 15.38 7.18
CA LYS A 243 -27.05 16.33 6.83
C LYS A 243 -26.51 17.57 6.12
N ALA A 244 -25.42 18.14 6.61
CA ALA A 244 -24.80 19.34 6.04
C ALA A 244 -24.23 19.06 4.64
N ILE A 245 -23.47 17.97 4.47
CA ILE A 245 -22.93 17.58 3.16
C ILE A 245 -24.04 17.36 2.15
N LYS A 246 -25.09 16.61 2.48
CA LYS A 246 -26.22 16.35 1.56
C LYS A 246 -26.98 17.63 1.19
N ALA A 247 -26.98 18.64 2.06
CA ALA A 247 -27.59 19.94 1.78
C ALA A 247 -26.69 20.86 0.93
N GLN A 248 -25.40 20.90 1.21
CA GLN A 248 -24.43 21.77 0.53
C GLN A 248 -23.96 21.20 -0.81
N HIS A 249 -23.72 19.89 -0.87
CA HIS A 249 -23.21 19.19 -2.03
C HIS A 249 -24.25 18.18 -2.56
N GLN A 250 -25.35 18.74 -3.09
CA GLN A 250 -26.43 17.91 -3.65
C GLN A 250 -25.90 16.92 -4.68
N GLY A 251 -26.24 15.65 -4.50
CA GLY A 251 -25.78 14.59 -5.36
C GLY A 251 -24.56 13.82 -4.81
N SER A 252 -23.85 14.29 -3.80
CA SER A 252 -22.78 13.55 -3.13
C SER A 252 -23.28 12.26 -2.46
N ALA A 253 -22.39 11.30 -2.25
CA ALA A 253 -22.64 10.10 -1.47
C ALA A 253 -21.78 10.08 -0.21
N ILE A 254 -22.30 9.45 0.85
CA ILE A 254 -21.59 9.25 2.11
C ILE A 254 -21.24 7.78 2.26
N ILE A 255 -19.96 7.50 2.40
CA ILE A 255 -19.42 6.15 2.66
C ILE A 255 -18.88 6.14 4.08
N ALA A 256 -19.12 5.09 4.84
CA ALA A 256 -18.54 4.90 6.17
C ALA A 256 -17.51 3.77 6.17
N LEU A 257 -16.38 4.01 6.83
CA LEU A 257 -15.42 2.97 7.16
C LEU A 257 -15.97 2.15 8.32
N ALA A 258 -15.99 0.83 8.15
CA ALA A 258 -16.50 -0.08 9.18
C ALA A 258 -15.46 -0.38 10.28
N TRP A 259 -14.24 0.07 10.13
CA TRP A 259 -13.17 -0.10 11.09
C TRP A 259 -13.50 0.52 12.45
N ARG A 260 -13.33 -0.24 13.53
CA ARG A 260 -13.64 0.15 14.91
C ARG A 260 -15.11 0.46 15.21
N LEU A 261 -16.02 0.17 14.31
CA LEU A 261 -17.45 0.30 14.59
C LEU A 261 -17.99 -0.94 15.30
N GLU A 262 -19.05 -0.73 16.07
CA GLU A 262 -19.89 -1.80 16.59
C GLU A 262 -21.15 -1.96 15.71
N PRO A 263 -21.87 -3.09 15.76
CA PRO A 263 -23.09 -3.30 14.97
C PRO A 263 -24.13 -2.18 15.13
N GLU A 264 -24.27 -1.63 16.34
CA GLU A 264 -25.18 -0.53 16.67
C GLU A 264 -24.78 0.78 15.99
N ASP A 265 -23.47 1.03 15.84
CA ASP A 265 -22.96 2.19 15.14
C ASP A 265 -23.30 2.12 13.64
N VAL A 266 -23.13 0.96 13.02
CA VAL A 266 -23.50 0.72 11.61
C VAL A 266 -25.00 1.00 11.40
N GLU A 267 -25.86 0.50 12.29
CA GLU A 267 -27.30 0.77 12.25
C GLU A 267 -27.61 2.26 12.41
N SER A 268 -26.93 2.93 13.33
CA SER A 268 -27.10 4.36 13.60
C SER A 268 -26.69 5.21 12.41
N LEU A 269 -25.51 4.94 11.82
CA LEU A 269 -24.98 5.64 10.65
C LEU A 269 -25.87 5.42 9.42
N ALA A 270 -26.38 4.19 9.20
CA ALA A 270 -27.33 3.91 8.13
C ALA A 270 -28.64 4.71 8.30
N ARG A 271 -29.16 4.83 9.56
CA ARG A 271 -30.33 5.68 9.85
C ARG A 271 -30.04 7.16 9.68
N ALA A 272 -28.82 7.61 9.95
CA ALA A 272 -28.38 8.98 9.76
C ALA A 272 -28.23 9.37 8.28
N GLY A 273 -28.21 8.38 7.37
CA GLY A 273 -28.19 8.61 5.93
C GLY A 273 -26.84 8.31 5.26
N VAL A 274 -26.02 7.44 5.85
CA VAL A 274 -24.88 6.82 5.14
C VAL A 274 -25.42 6.00 3.98
N ASP A 275 -24.82 6.17 2.80
CA ASP A 275 -25.27 5.54 1.56
C ASP A 275 -24.57 4.20 1.32
N ALA A 276 -23.28 4.11 1.71
CA ALA A 276 -22.48 2.90 1.53
C ALA A 276 -21.53 2.65 2.73
N PHE A 277 -21.06 1.42 2.86
CA PHE A 277 -20.00 1.04 3.80
C PHE A 277 -18.88 0.31 3.07
N GLU A 278 -17.66 0.51 3.54
CA GLU A 278 -16.53 -0.28 3.10
C GLU A 278 -16.55 -1.64 3.80
N VAL A 279 -16.83 -2.69 3.05
CA VAL A 279 -16.77 -4.08 3.53
C VAL A 279 -15.37 -4.65 3.41
N ILE A 280 -14.55 -4.05 2.57
CA ILE A 280 -13.11 -4.25 2.46
C ILE A 280 -12.45 -2.88 2.42
N ASN A 281 -11.54 -2.66 3.35
CA ASN A 281 -10.58 -1.57 3.31
C ASN A 281 -9.18 -2.20 3.45
N VAL A 282 -8.34 -2.04 2.43
CA VAL A 282 -7.00 -2.67 2.43
C VAL A 282 -6.11 -2.04 3.50
N GLY A 283 -6.30 -0.75 3.79
CA GLY A 283 -5.63 -0.04 4.87
C GLY A 283 -6.06 -0.51 6.27
N HIS A 284 -7.30 -0.98 6.43
CA HIS A 284 -7.93 -1.39 7.68
C HIS A 284 -8.68 -2.72 7.53
N PRO A 285 -7.99 -3.87 7.40
CA PRO A 285 -8.61 -5.15 7.06
C PRO A 285 -9.36 -5.81 8.22
N ASP A 286 -9.25 -5.31 9.44
CA ASP A 286 -9.75 -5.89 10.69
C ASP A 286 -11.19 -5.43 10.99
N ILE A 287 -12.15 -5.83 10.15
CA ILE A 287 -13.57 -5.60 10.38
C ILE A 287 -14.15 -6.82 11.11
N PRO A 288 -14.72 -6.65 12.32
CA PRO A 288 -15.34 -7.75 13.07
C PRO A 288 -16.48 -8.45 12.29
N ASP A 289 -16.59 -9.76 12.41
CA ASP A 289 -17.61 -10.54 11.70
C ASP A 289 -19.03 -10.04 11.99
N THR A 290 -19.34 -9.65 13.23
CA THR A 290 -20.64 -9.10 13.64
C THR A 290 -20.99 -7.79 12.93
N VAL A 291 -19.98 -6.92 12.73
CA VAL A 291 -20.12 -5.66 11.97
C VAL A 291 -20.36 -5.97 10.50
N ARG A 292 -19.56 -6.89 9.94
CA ARG A 292 -19.70 -7.36 8.56
C ARG A 292 -21.08 -7.96 8.31
N GLU A 293 -21.58 -8.84 9.18
CA GLU A 293 -22.91 -9.44 9.06
C GLU A 293 -24.02 -8.39 9.10
N THR A 294 -23.88 -7.36 9.94
CA THR A 294 -24.83 -6.24 10.02
C THR A 294 -24.86 -5.46 8.72
N MET A 295 -23.69 -5.13 8.13
CA MET A 295 -23.60 -4.45 6.84
C MET A 295 -24.24 -5.30 5.72
N LEU A 296 -23.94 -6.61 5.66
CA LEU A 296 -24.52 -7.53 4.67
C LEU A 296 -26.03 -7.63 4.78
N ARG A 297 -26.57 -7.59 5.99
CA ARG A 297 -28.01 -7.56 6.23
C ARG A 297 -28.64 -6.27 5.70
N LEU A 298 -28.08 -5.11 6.06
CA LEU A 298 -28.58 -3.80 5.62
C LEU A 298 -28.51 -3.64 4.09
N GLU A 299 -27.49 -4.19 3.45
CA GLU A 299 -27.37 -4.19 2.00
C GLU A 299 -28.47 -5.06 1.35
N ARG A 300 -28.74 -6.26 1.89
CA ARG A 300 -29.84 -7.11 1.42
C ARG A 300 -31.21 -6.45 1.59
N GLU A 301 -31.39 -5.64 2.62
CA GLU A 301 -32.56 -4.81 2.85
C GLU A 301 -32.65 -3.61 1.89
N GLY A 302 -31.62 -3.37 1.07
CA GLY A 302 -31.55 -2.25 0.13
C GLY A 302 -31.30 -0.88 0.77
N ARG A 303 -30.90 -0.85 2.05
CA ARG A 303 -30.72 0.38 2.83
C ARG A 303 -29.38 1.05 2.60
N ILE A 304 -28.36 0.28 2.25
CA ILE A 304 -26.99 0.73 1.97
C ILE A 304 -26.41 0.00 0.77
N ARG A 305 -25.22 0.45 0.31
CA ARG A 305 -24.36 -0.27 -0.61
C ARG A 305 -23.07 -0.71 0.07
N LEU A 306 -22.39 -1.70 -0.50
CA LEU A 306 -21.09 -2.14 -0.04
C LEU A 306 -20.04 -1.85 -1.10
N VAL A 307 -18.89 -1.36 -0.66
CA VAL A 307 -17.76 -1.01 -1.50
C VAL A 307 -16.47 -1.61 -0.95
N SER A 308 -15.43 -1.63 -1.78
CA SER A 308 -14.08 -2.03 -1.43
C SER A 308 -13.13 -0.92 -1.86
N SER A 309 -12.20 -0.52 -0.99
CA SER A 309 -11.27 0.59 -1.23
C SER A 309 -9.85 0.21 -0.81
N THR A 310 -8.86 0.96 -1.29
CA THR A 310 -7.47 0.70 -0.95
C THR A 310 -6.99 1.46 0.27
N ASP A 311 -7.54 2.64 0.51
CA ASP A 311 -7.06 3.56 1.53
C ASP A 311 -5.55 3.85 1.35
N TRP A 312 -5.18 4.11 0.08
CA TRP A 312 -3.78 4.21 -0.29
C TRP A 312 -3.19 5.57 0.05
N HIS A 313 -2.06 5.56 0.77
CA HIS A 313 -1.35 6.73 1.28
C HIS A 313 0.05 6.91 0.67
N GLY A 314 0.33 6.29 -0.47
CA GLY A 314 1.68 6.31 -1.06
C GLY A 314 2.61 5.19 -0.61
N TRP A 315 2.15 4.30 0.26
CA TRP A 315 2.91 3.15 0.74
C TRP A 315 2.60 1.93 -0.13
N SER A 316 3.59 1.13 -0.45
CA SER A 316 3.43 -0.13 -1.15
C SER A 316 3.08 -0.09 -2.64
N GLY A 317 3.39 -1.19 -3.30
CA GLY A 317 3.18 -1.39 -4.73
C GLY A 317 2.02 -2.33 -5.09
N SER A 318 1.21 -2.78 -4.14
CA SER A 318 0.19 -3.79 -4.39
C SER A 318 -1.15 -3.38 -3.81
N THR A 319 -2.21 -3.78 -4.47
CA THR A 319 -3.59 -3.63 -4.00
C THR A 319 -4.34 -4.93 -4.20
N ARG A 320 -5.34 -5.19 -3.37
CA ARG A 320 -6.19 -6.38 -3.44
C ARG A 320 -7.66 -6.05 -3.23
N GLY A 321 -8.03 -4.77 -3.26
CA GLY A 321 -9.40 -4.28 -3.13
C GLY A 321 -9.80 -3.40 -4.29
N TRP A 322 -10.96 -3.63 -4.86
CA TRP A 322 -11.54 -2.85 -5.95
C TRP A 322 -13.05 -2.78 -5.79
N THR A 323 -13.66 -1.73 -6.33
CA THR A 323 -15.10 -1.68 -6.52
C THR A 323 -15.42 -1.68 -8.01
N LEU A 324 -16.21 -2.65 -8.47
CA LEU A 324 -16.76 -2.64 -9.82
C LEU A 324 -18.05 -1.84 -9.82
N ILE A 325 -18.16 -0.93 -10.78
CA ILE A 325 -19.34 -0.06 -10.94
C ILE A 325 -19.80 -0.10 -12.38
N THR A 326 -21.10 -0.29 -12.60
CA THR A 326 -21.67 -0.23 -13.95
C THR A 326 -21.50 1.18 -14.52
N PRO A 327 -20.94 1.36 -15.74
CA PRO A 327 -20.78 2.68 -16.35
C PRO A 327 -22.13 3.32 -16.71
N ALA A 328 -22.14 4.63 -16.85
CA ALA A 328 -23.23 5.34 -17.51
C ALA A 328 -23.35 4.93 -18.99
N SER A 329 -24.34 5.47 -19.69
CA SER A 329 -24.51 5.21 -21.12
C SER A 329 -23.27 5.60 -21.94
N ASP A 330 -23.05 4.91 -23.05
CA ASP A 330 -21.97 5.23 -23.98
C ASP A 330 -22.00 6.71 -24.40
N GLY A 331 -20.81 7.35 -24.31
CA GLY A 331 -20.66 8.77 -24.66
C GLY A 331 -20.99 9.75 -23.54
N ALA A 332 -21.27 9.28 -22.33
CA ALA A 332 -21.46 10.15 -21.17
C ALA A 332 -20.19 10.98 -20.88
N SER A 333 -20.36 12.26 -20.55
CA SER A 333 -19.27 13.12 -20.11
C SER A 333 -18.70 12.64 -18.76
N ARG A 334 -17.49 13.12 -18.38
CA ARG A 334 -16.92 12.83 -17.06
C ARG A 334 -17.87 13.19 -15.92
N GLU A 335 -18.49 14.36 -15.99
CA GLU A 335 -19.47 14.82 -14.99
C GLU A 335 -20.70 13.89 -14.92
N GLN A 336 -21.28 13.54 -16.07
CA GLN A 336 -22.40 12.59 -16.13
C GLN A 336 -22.02 11.22 -15.58
N GLN A 337 -20.77 10.78 -15.80
CA GLN A 337 -20.28 9.53 -15.23
C GLN A 337 -20.16 9.62 -13.70
N VAL A 338 -19.65 10.74 -13.15
CA VAL A 338 -19.61 10.98 -11.70
C VAL A 338 -21.02 10.99 -11.11
N ASP A 339 -21.93 11.75 -11.68
CA ASP A 339 -23.33 11.83 -11.21
C ASP A 339 -24.01 10.45 -11.22
N HIS A 340 -23.75 9.64 -12.25
CA HIS A 340 -24.23 8.25 -12.32
C HIS A 340 -23.67 7.39 -11.18
N ILE A 341 -22.36 7.41 -10.95
CA ILE A 341 -21.70 6.68 -9.86
C ILE A 341 -22.30 7.10 -8.51
N MET A 342 -22.45 8.40 -8.28
CA MET A 342 -23.07 8.91 -7.04
C MET A 342 -24.52 8.46 -6.89
N ALA A 343 -25.30 8.42 -7.98
CA ALA A 343 -26.66 7.91 -7.95
C ALA A 343 -26.71 6.42 -7.61
N LEU A 344 -25.78 5.61 -8.15
CA LEU A 344 -25.67 4.20 -7.82
C LEU A 344 -25.32 3.97 -6.34
N LEU A 345 -24.36 4.72 -5.80
CA LEU A 345 -23.99 4.64 -4.39
C LEU A 345 -25.17 4.96 -3.46
N ARG A 346 -26.01 5.94 -3.82
CA ARG A 346 -27.17 6.35 -3.01
C ARG A 346 -28.40 5.45 -3.13
N GLY A 347 -28.52 4.68 -4.20
CA GLY A 347 -29.75 3.93 -4.39
C GLY A 347 -29.77 2.98 -5.60
N GLY A 348 -28.61 2.66 -6.18
CA GLY A 348 -28.48 1.70 -7.28
C GLY A 348 -28.90 0.28 -6.88
N GLN A 349 -28.98 -0.60 -7.86
CA GLN A 349 -29.21 -2.01 -7.63
C GLN A 349 -27.91 -2.69 -7.14
N ARG A 350 -28.05 -3.77 -6.37
CA ARG A 350 -26.95 -4.50 -5.75
C ARG A 350 -25.91 -5.02 -6.78
N ASP A 351 -26.37 -5.41 -7.95
CA ASP A 351 -25.56 -5.93 -9.04
C ASP A 351 -24.83 -4.87 -9.86
N GLN A 352 -25.14 -3.58 -9.64
CA GLN A 352 -24.50 -2.45 -10.31
C GLN A 352 -23.25 -1.97 -9.58
N ILE A 353 -23.07 -2.36 -8.31
CA ILE A 353 -21.87 -2.08 -7.50
C ILE A 353 -21.44 -3.39 -6.85
N VAL A 354 -20.22 -3.83 -7.13
CA VAL A 354 -19.68 -5.08 -6.60
C VAL A 354 -18.36 -4.80 -5.88
N PRO A 355 -18.28 -4.97 -4.56
CA PRO A 355 -17.03 -4.91 -3.81
C PRO A 355 -16.19 -6.14 -4.13
N VAL A 356 -14.97 -5.95 -4.60
CA VAL A 356 -14.07 -7.02 -5.06
C VAL A 356 -12.86 -7.11 -4.16
N VAL A 357 -12.48 -8.33 -3.84
CA VAL A 357 -11.25 -8.61 -3.08
C VAL A 357 -10.48 -9.76 -3.73
N ALA A 358 -9.16 -9.67 -3.67
CA ALA A 358 -8.27 -10.77 -4.00
C ALA A 358 -7.47 -11.17 -2.76
N GLY A 359 -7.69 -12.40 -2.29
CA GLY A 359 -7.07 -12.93 -1.09
C GLY A 359 -7.86 -12.67 0.19
N TYR A 360 -7.51 -13.43 1.22
CA TYR A 360 -8.15 -13.31 2.53
C TYR A 360 -7.71 -12.03 3.24
N GLN A 361 -8.68 -11.28 3.74
CA GLN A 361 -8.52 -10.14 4.63
C GLN A 361 -9.16 -10.49 5.97
N GLY A 362 -8.51 -10.19 7.08
CA GLY A 362 -9.06 -10.47 8.41
C GLY A 362 -8.01 -10.69 9.49
N GLU A 363 -8.47 -11.05 10.68
CA GLU A 363 -7.60 -11.26 11.83
C GLU A 363 -6.52 -12.32 11.60
N VAL A 364 -5.31 -12.01 12.05
CA VAL A 364 -4.15 -12.88 11.95
C VAL A 364 -3.79 -13.44 13.32
N PRO A 365 -3.79 -14.77 13.51
CA PRO A 365 -3.41 -15.34 14.80
C PRO A 365 -1.96 -15.00 15.16
N GLY A 366 -1.69 -14.78 16.46
CA GLY A 366 -0.40 -14.27 16.95
C GLY A 366 0.81 -15.11 16.54
N TRP A 367 0.68 -16.43 16.41
CA TRP A 367 1.76 -17.30 15.91
C TRP A 367 2.13 -16.99 14.46
N ARG A 368 1.15 -16.64 13.63
CA ARG A 368 1.38 -16.25 12.23
C ARG A 368 2.14 -14.94 12.16
N LEU A 369 1.86 -14.00 13.07
CA LEU A 369 2.64 -12.77 13.18
C LEU A 369 4.10 -13.04 13.53
N LEU A 370 4.36 -13.93 14.48
CA LEU A 370 5.72 -14.33 14.82
C LEU A 370 6.47 -14.92 13.63
N LEU A 371 5.79 -15.71 12.80
CA LEU A 371 6.35 -16.39 11.64
C LEU A 371 6.07 -15.67 10.30
N ALA A 372 5.54 -14.44 10.35
CA ALA A 372 5.12 -13.71 9.16
C ALA A 372 6.15 -13.69 8.03
N PRO A 373 7.46 -13.46 8.24
CA PRO A 373 8.44 -13.50 7.15
C PRO A 373 8.46 -14.84 6.40
N LEU A 374 8.28 -15.95 7.10
CA LEU A 374 8.27 -17.28 6.48
C LEU A 374 6.92 -17.59 5.83
N VAL A 375 5.83 -17.34 6.55
CA VAL A 375 4.48 -17.63 6.06
C VAL A 375 4.13 -16.78 4.84
N GLU A 376 4.40 -15.47 4.90
CA GLU A 376 4.09 -14.58 3.79
C GLU A 376 5.03 -14.77 2.60
N LEU A 377 6.28 -15.17 2.83
CA LEU A 377 7.18 -15.57 1.76
C LEU A 377 6.74 -16.90 1.09
N ALA A 378 6.20 -17.84 1.87
CA ALA A 378 5.63 -19.08 1.34
C ALA A 378 4.39 -18.81 0.48
N ARG A 379 3.47 -17.97 0.98
CA ARG A 379 2.30 -17.49 0.24
C ARG A 379 2.74 -16.82 -1.08
N TYR A 380 3.62 -15.84 -0.99
CA TYR A 380 4.17 -15.18 -2.17
C TYR A 380 4.80 -16.17 -3.16
N GLY A 381 5.59 -17.15 -2.68
CA GLY A 381 6.15 -18.20 -3.52
C GLY A 381 5.08 -19.01 -4.25
N ALA A 382 4.00 -19.35 -3.56
CA ALA A 382 2.88 -20.11 -4.13
C ALA A 382 2.07 -19.30 -5.17
N GLU A 383 2.08 -17.95 -5.07
CA GLU A 383 1.45 -17.05 -6.05
C GLU A 383 2.33 -16.75 -7.29
N LEU A 384 3.58 -17.23 -7.30
CA LEU A 384 4.48 -16.98 -8.43
C LEU A 384 4.06 -17.77 -9.65
N SER A 385 3.75 -17.07 -10.75
CA SER A 385 3.65 -17.71 -12.05
C SER A 385 5.03 -18.22 -12.51
N PRO A 386 5.08 -19.20 -13.45
CA PRO A 386 6.36 -19.68 -13.98
C PRO A 386 7.24 -18.56 -14.54
N LEU A 387 6.64 -17.55 -15.17
CA LEU A 387 7.37 -16.41 -15.72
C LEU A 387 7.98 -15.54 -14.61
N ARG A 388 7.24 -15.28 -13.53
CA ARG A 388 7.74 -14.52 -12.38
C ARG A 388 8.84 -15.27 -11.64
N LEU A 389 8.72 -16.59 -11.51
CA LEU A 389 9.77 -17.45 -10.96
C LEU A 389 11.03 -17.43 -11.84
N LEU A 390 10.88 -17.43 -13.17
CA LEU A 390 12.01 -17.26 -14.10
C LEU A 390 12.76 -15.93 -13.85
N GLY A 391 12.04 -14.85 -13.53
CA GLY A 391 12.63 -13.57 -13.15
C GLY A 391 13.58 -13.70 -11.96
N TRP A 392 13.18 -14.43 -10.92
CA TRP A 392 14.03 -14.72 -9.76
C TRP A 392 15.31 -15.47 -10.12
N TRP A 393 15.21 -16.51 -10.97
CA TRP A 393 16.37 -17.25 -11.43
C TRP A 393 17.31 -16.40 -12.29
N LEU A 394 16.76 -15.57 -13.18
CA LEU A 394 17.55 -14.67 -14.01
C LEU A 394 18.35 -13.69 -13.15
N TRP A 395 17.72 -13.04 -12.19
CA TRP A 395 18.38 -12.09 -11.27
C TRP A 395 19.43 -12.80 -10.40
N ALA A 396 19.17 -14.01 -9.93
CA ALA A 396 20.15 -14.79 -9.18
C ALA A 396 21.40 -15.11 -10.01
N ILE A 397 21.23 -15.47 -11.27
CA ILE A 397 22.34 -15.73 -12.19
C ILE A 397 23.12 -14.41 -12.44
N LEU A 398 22.44 -13.33 -12.73
CA LEU A 398 23.07 -12.02 -12.95
C LEU A 398 23.85 -11.55 -11.72
N LEU A 399 23.25 -11.64 -10.53
CA LEU A 399 23.90 -11.33 -9.27
C LEU A 399 25.12 -12.23 -9.03
N TRP A 400 24.99 -13.53 -9.25
CA TRP A 400 26.12 -14.47 -9.13
C TRP A 400 27.28 -14.12 -10.05
N LEU A 401 27.00 -13.81 -11.33
CA LEU A 401 28.01 -13.38 -12.30
C LEU A 401 28.68 -12.09 -11.87
N MET A 402 27.90 -11.11 -11.42
CA MET A 402 28.42 -9.84 -10.90
C MET A 402 29.33 -10.07 -9.68
N LEU A 403 28.89 -10.83 -8.70
CA LEU A 403 29.64 -11.14 -7.49
C LEU A 403 30.93 -11.91 -7.83
N ARG A 404 30.89 -12.84 -8.78
CA ARG A 404 32.06 -13.54 -9.27
C ARG A 404 33.08 -12.60 -9.89
N ARG A 405 32.63 -11.62 -10.72
CA ARG A 405 33.50 -10.60 -11.31
C ARG A 405 34.11 -9.67 -10.27
N LEU A 406 33.33 -9.23 -9.31
CA LEU A 406 33.84 -8.38 -8.22
C LEU A 406 34.93 -9.08 -7.40
N ARG A 407 34.67 -10.36 -7.02
CA ARG A 407 35.68 -11.17 -6.29
C ARG A 407 36.94 -11.40 -7.12
N ALA A 408 36.83 -11.63 -8.42
CA ALA A 408 37.97 -11.78 -9.32
C ALA A 408 38.83 -10.51 -9.42
N ARG A 409 38.24 -9.32 -9.13
CA ARG A 409 38.92 -8.03 -9.04
C ARG A 409 39.37 -7.68 -7.63
N GLY A 410 39.28 -8.60 -6.67
CA GLY A 410 39.69 -8.40 -5.28
C GLY A 410 38.68 -7.66 -4.38
N TYR A 411 37.46 -7.36 -4.86
CA TYR A 411 36.45 -6.65 -4.05
C TYR A 411 35.69 -7.63 -3.12
N GLU A 412 35.44 -7.17 -1.89
CA GLU A 412 34.51 -7.82 -0.98
C GLU A 412 33.07 -7.41 -1.29
N ALA A 413 32.26 -8.35 -1.78
CA ALA A 413 30.91 -8.06 -2.27
C ALA A 413 29.94 -7.62 -1.16
N GLY A 414 30.06 -8.16 0.05
CA GLY A 414 29.15 -7.87 1.17
C GLY A 414 29.11 -6.38 1.54
N PRO A 415 30.26 -5.76 1.84
CA PRO A 415 30.31 -4.32 2.10
C PRO A 415 29.79 -3.45 0.97
N LEU A 416 30.05 -3.82 -0.29
CA LEU A 416 29.59 -3.06 -1.45
C LEU A 416 28.06 -3.11 -1.60
N ILE A 417 27.46 -4.28 -1.42
CA ILE A 417 25.99 -4.43 -1.47
C ILE A 417 25.35 -3.62 -0.35
N TRP A 418 25.85 -3.76 0.90
CA TRP A 418 25.33 -3.03 2.03
C TRP A 418 25.42 -1.51 1.85
N ASN A 419 26.57 -1.01 1.38
CA ASN A 419 26.74 0.40 1.04
C ASN A 419 25.76 0.86 -0.04
N GLY A 420 25.57 0.05 -1.08
CA GLY A 420 24.60 0.35 -2.14
C GLY A 420 23.18 0.47 -1.61
N MET A 421 22.77 -0.42 -0.69
CA MET A 421 21.45 -0.37 -0.06
C MET A 421 21.28 0.89 0.82
N LEU A 422 22.29 1.24 1.61
CA LEU A 422 22.26 2.46 2.44
C LEU A 422 22.23 3.74 1.60
N LEU A 423 22.99 3.79 0.51
CA LEU A 423 22.96 4.91 -0.43
C LEU A 423 21.59 5.07 -1.08
N LEU A 424 21.01 3.96 -1.55
CA LEU A 424 19.68 3.97 -2.15
C LEU A 424 18.62 4.42 -1.13
N ALA A 425 18.63 3.86 0.07
CA ALA A 425 17.70 4.23 1.13
C ALA A 425 17.82 5.72 1.52
N GLY A 426 19.04 6.20 1.70
CA GLY A 426 19.29 7.63 1.98
C GLY A 426 18.85 8.54 0.83
N ALA A 427 19.07 8.13 -0.42
CA ALA A 427 18.64 8.89 -1.58
C ALA A 427 17.09 8.96 -1.69
N VAL A 428 16.38 7.85 -1.46
CA VAL A 428 14.91 7.80 -1.48
C VAL A 428 14.33 8.68 -0.37
N LEU A 429 14.85 8.58 0.85
CA LEU A 429 14.38 9.42 1.96
C LEU A 429 14.67 10.91 1.73
N LEU A 430 15.83 11.23 1.17
CA LEU A 430 16.17 12.61 0.82
C LEU A 430 15.26 13.13 -0.29
N TRP A 431 15.00 12.31 -1.31
CA TRP A 431 14.08 12.66 -2.40
C TRP A 431 12.68 12.94 -1.85
N GLN A 432 12.13 12.05 -1.02
CA GLN A 432 10.82 12.24 -0.39
C GLN A 432 10.75 13.56 0.41
N GLY A 433 11.76 13.84 1.22
CA GLY A 433 11.81 15.09 2.00
C GLY A 433 11.85 16.33 1.11
N ILE A 434 12.68 16.31 0.06
CA ILE A 434 12.78 17.42 -0.90
C ILE A 434 11.47 17.60 -1.67
N ASP A 435 10.81 16.53 -2.04
CA ASP A 435 9.56 16.55 -2.80
C ASP A 435 8.43 17.22 -2.00
N ILE A 436 8.29 16.87 -0.72
CA ILE A 436 7.36 17.53 0.19
C ILE A 436 7.64 19.04 0.30
N TYR A 437 8.90 19.44 0.42
CA TYR A 437 9.26 20.86 0.53
C TYR A 437 9.08 21.64 -0.78
N ARG A 438 9.17 21.01 -1.94
CA ARG A 438 8.97 21.67 -3.25
C ARG A 438 7.51 22.03 -3.51
N ILE A 439 6.56 21.26 -2.98
CA ILE A 439 5.12 21.49 -3.19
C ILE A 439 4.65 22.73 -2.41
N ARG A 440 5.31 23.08 -1.31
CA ARG A 440 4.96 24.20 -0.45
C ARG A 440 4.78 25.57 -1.15
N PRO A 441 5.54 25.96 -2.20
CA PRO A 441 5.39 27.24 -2.87
C PRO A 441 4.28 27.29 -3.93
N GLU A 442 3.75 26.16 -4.38
CA GLU A 442 2.84 26.11 -5.54
C GLU A 442 1.39 26.48 -5.21
N GLY A 443 1.06 26.68 -3.93
CA GLY A 443 -0.17 27.37 -3.47
C GLY A 443 -1.50 26.63 -3.66
N ASP A 444 -1.53 25.57 -4.49
CA ASP A 444 -2.74 24.83 -4.82
C ASP A 444 -3.06 23.70 -3.82
N VAL A 445 -2.09 23.30 -3.00
CA VAL A 445 -2.24 22.26 -1.97
C VAL A 445 -1.73 22.78 -0.62
N VAL A 446 -2.58 22.75 0.38
CA VAL A 446 -2.20 23.07 1.76
C VAL A 446 -1.62 21.80 2.39
N LEU A 447 -0.30 21.79 2.65
CA LEU A 447 0.32 20.72 3.41
C LEU A 447 -0.02 20.88 4.89
N SER A 448 -0.34 19.77 5.55
CA SER A 448 -0.47 19.78 7.00
C SER A 448 0.90 19.93 7.68
N ASP A 449 0.91 20.47 8.91
CA ASP A 449 2.13 20.56 9.73
C ASP A 449 2.78 19.18 9.93
N VAL A 450 1.97 18.12 10.04
CA VAL A 450 2.44 16.74 10.19
C VAL A 450 3.17 16.25 8.93
N THR A 451 2.66 16.58 7.74
CA THR A 451 3.32 16.22 6.47
C THR A 451 4.67 16.94 6.34
N GLU A 452 4.76 18.21 6.74
CA GLU A 452 6.03 18.94 6.77
C GLU A 452 7.03 18.32 7.75
N GLU A 453 6.59 17.92 8.95
CA GLU A 453 7.41 17.22 9.94
C GLU A 453 7.92 15.88 9.41
N LEU A 454 7.09 15.09 8.73
CA LEU A 454 7.48 13.83 8.11
C LEU A 454 8.53 14.04 7.02
N GLY A 455 8.39 15.09 6.20
CA GLY A 455 9.41 15.48 5.22
C GLY A 455 10.75 15.81 5.86
N LEU A 456 10.73 16.58 6.95
CA LEU A 456 11.92 16.91 7.72
C LEU A 456 12.55 15.65 8.35
N MET A 457 11.76 14.78 8.94
CA MET A 457 12.23 13.50 9.50
C MET A 457 12.88 12.60 8.45
N ALA A 458 12.30 12.53 7.25
CA ALA A 458 12.88 11.78 6.14
C ALA A 458 14.25 12.32 5.74
N MET A 459 14.42 13.65 5.63
CA MET A 459 15.71 14.28 5.34
C MET A 459 16.72 14.06 6.48
N GLN A 460 16.29 14.18 7.74
CA GLN A 460 17.15 13.91 8.90
C GLN A 460 17.62 12.45 8.96
N ALA A 461 16.76 11.49 8.60
CA ALA A 461 17.13 10.08 8.50
C ALA A 461 18.07 9.79 7.31
N ALA A 462 17.92 10.52 6.20
CA ALA A 462 18.76 10.37 5.01
C ALA A 462 20.22 10.72 5.28
N VAL A 463 20.49 11.80 6.03
CA VAL A 463 21.85 12.31 6.28
C VAL A 463 22.78 11.27 6.89
N PRO A 464 22.44 10.61 8.03
CA PRO A 464 23.32 9.59 8.62
C PRO A 464 23.48 8.35 7.71
N LEU A 465 22.43 7.94 6.98
CA LEU A 465 22.52 6.82 6.03
C LEU A 465 23.52 7.11 4.91
N LEU A 466 23.43 8.27 4.28
CA LEU A 466 24.32 8.70 3.23
C LEU A 466 25.75 8.88 3.76
N PHE A 467 25.91 9.48 4.94
CA PHE A 467 27.22 9.66 5.55
C PHE A 467 27.90 8.31 5.84
N VAL A 468 27.19 7.38 6.47
CA VAL A 468 27.73 6.03 6.77
C VAL A 468 28.08 5.28 5.48
N ALA A 469 27.23 5.36 4.46
CA ALA A 469 27.48 4.70 3.19
C ALA A 469 28.72 5.26 2.49
N LEU A 470 28.87 6.58 2.41
CA LEU A 470 30.03 7.24 1.80
C LEU A 470 31.32 6.97 2.56
N TRP A 471 31.26 7.06 3.90
CA TRP A 471 32.42 6.81 4.75
C TRP A 471 32.88 5.35 4.69
N TRP A 472 31.95 4.41 4.76
CA TRP A 472 32.26 2.98 4.69
C TRP A 472 32.69 2.56 3.29
N GLY A 473 32.07 3.11 2.24
CA GLY A 473 32.48 2.91 0.87
C GLY A 473 33.94 3.32 0.64
N ARG A 474 34.33 4.51 1.15
CA ARG A 474 35.71 5.01 1.07
C ARG A 474 36.70 4.10 1.81
N MET A 475 36.33 3.55 2.98
CA MET A 475 37.18 2.64 3.72
C MET A 475 37.33 1.27 3.05
N SER A 476 36.26 0.77 2.44
CA SER A 476 36.26 -0.51 1.71
C SER A 476 37.15 -0.46 0.45
N LEU A 477 37.21 0.70 -0.21
CA LEU A 477 38.07 0.90 -1.39
C LEU A 477 39.56 1.04 -1.02
N ARG A 478 39.89 1.63 0.14
CA ARG A 478 41.28 1.83 0.55
C ARG A 478 42.00 0.57 1.04
N ARG A 479 41.28 -0.49 1.39
CA ARG A 479 41.90 -1.75 1.90
C ARG A 479 42.60 -2.57 0.83
N HIS A 480 42.54 -2.21 -0.41
CA HIS A 480 43.15 -2.95 -1.53
C HIS A 480 44.40 -2.29 -2.13
N ASP A 481 44.77 -1.08 -1.67
CA ASP A 481 45.96 -0.38 -2.15
C ASP A 481 47.19 -0.59 -1.22
N GLY A 482 47.14 -1.56 -0.30
CA GLY A 482 48.18 -1.96 0.64
C GLY A 482 48.43 -3.49 0.50
#